data_52725f8001ecc1c3dd189c7575b57225
#
_entry.id   52725f8001ecc1c3dd189c7575b57225
#
_cell.length_a   1.000
_cell.length_b   1.000
_cell.length_c   1.000
_cell.angle_alpha   90.00
_cell.angle_beta   90.00
_cell.angle_gamma   90.00
#
_symmetry.space_group_name_H-M   'P 1'
#
loop_
_entity.id
_entity.type
_entity.pdbx_description
1 polymer ?
#
loop_
_entity_poly.entity_id
_entity_poly.type
_entity_poly.pdbx_seq_one_letter_code
_entity_poly.pdbx_strand_id
1 'polypeptide(L)'
;MAQQWRGVIREYEERLPMLVGAPVVTLLEGGTPLIPVEKLSQRVGARVFVKFEGLNPTGSFKDRGMTTAISVAARAGAKAVICASTGNTSASAAAYATKAGMACGVLVPEGKIAMGKLSQAVAHGATLLQVDGNFDACLEVARKLAESYPIELVNSVNPARIEGQKTASFEIVDALGDAPDIHCLPVGNAGNITAYWLGYREYVAGTPGAAGAAGTGGPATRTPQMWGFQAAGAAPIVLGHPVDEPET
;
A
#
# COMPACT_ATOMS: atom_id res chain seq x y z
N MET A 1 -20.43 -4.26 -23.01
CA MET A 1 -18.95 -4.42 -23.04
C MET A 1 -18.45 -4.43 -21.59
N ALA A 2 -17.57 -5.33 -21.21
CA ALA A 2 -16.97 -5.30 -19.87
C ALA A 2 -16.16 -4.01 -19.69
N GLN A 3 -16.37 -3.30 -18.60
CA GLN A 3 -15.63 -2.08 -18.32
C GLN A 3 -14.18 -2.48 -17.99
N GLN A 4 -13.21 -1.90 -18.68
CA GLN A 4 -11.80 -2.14 -18.40
C GLN A 4 -11.42 -1.49 -17.09
N TRP A 5 -10.64 -2.19 -16.25
CA TRP A 5 -10.08 -1.65 -15.01
C TRP A 5 -9.18 -0.43 -15.31
N ARG A 6 -9.34 0.66 -14.54
CA ARG A 6 -8.69 1.95 -14.80
C ARG A 6 -7.66 2.35 -13.76
N GLY A 7 -7.36 1.46 -12.80
CA GLY A 7 -6.51 1.73 -11.64
C GLY A 7 -7.29 2.27 -10.43
N VAL A 8 -6.77 2.06 -9.23
CA VAL A 8 -7.50 2.28 -7.98
C VAL A 8 -8.02 3.71 -7.80
N ILE A 9 -7.28 4.73 -8.28
CA ILE A 9 -7.72 6.13 -8.13
C ILE A 9 -9.00 6.40 -8.92
N ARG A 10 -9.09 5.90 -10.16
CA ARG A 10 -10.25 6.14 -11.03
C ARG A 10 -11.45 5.26 -10.67
N GLU A 11 -11.21 4.06 -10.12
CA GLU A 11 -12.29 3.16 -9.70
C GLU A 11 -12.93 3.60 -8.38
N TYR A 12 -12.16 4.26 -7.51
CA TYR A 12 -12.62 4.67 -6.17
C TYR A 12 -12.47 6.17 -5.92
N GLU A 13 -12.57 7.00 -6.98
CA GLU A 13 -12.35 8.46 -6.92
C GLU A 13 -13.18 9.14 -5.82
N GLU A 14 -14.47 8.77 -5.69
CA GLU A 14 -15.38 9.33 -4.69
C GLU A 14 -14.98 9.00 -3.23
N ARG A 15 -14.14 7.98 -3.03
CA ARG A 15 -13.66 7.51 -1.74
C ARG A 15 -12.22 7.90 -1.43
N LEU A 16 -11.62 8.70 -2.31
CA LEU A 16 -10.24 9.18 -2.19
C LEU A 16 -10.19 10.72 -2.19
N PRO A 17 -10.80 11.39 -1.19
CA PRO A 17 -10.90 12.85 -1.19
C PRO A 17 -9.54 13.55 -1.18
N MET A 18 -8.51 12.90 -0.65
CA MET A 18 -7.12 13.40 -0.68
C MET A 18 -6.60 13.62 -2.11
N LEU A 19 -7.19 12.96 -3.12
CA LEU A 19 -6.74 13.02 -4.50
C LEU A 19 -7.51 14.02 -5.38
N VAL A 20 -8.46 14.73 -4.82
CA VAL A 20 -9.21 15.76 -5.56
C VAL A 20 -8.23 16.79 -6.13
N GLY A 21 -8.31 17.00 -7.45
CA GLY A 21 -7.40 17.89 -8.18
C GLY A 21 -5.98 17.37 -8.40
N ALA A 22 -5.65 16.17 -7.96
CA ALA A 22 -4.36 15.55 -8.27
C ALA A 22 -4.35 14.94 -9.68
N PRO A 23 -3.23 15.01 -10.41
CA PRO A 23 -3.08 14.25 -11.65
C PRO A 23 -3.05 12.75 -11.29
N VAL A 24 -3.70 11.93 -12.12
CA VAL A 24 -3.75 10.48 -11.89
C VAL A 24 -2.52 9.82 -12.48
N VAL A 25 -1.60 9.42 -11.61
CA VAL A 25 -0.40 8.64 -11.97
C VAL A 25 -0.71 7.17 -11.71
N THR A 26 -0.98 6.38 -12.73
CA THR A 26 -1.37 4.97 -12.60
C THR A 26 -0.61 4.07 -13.59
N LEU A 27 -0.34 2.86 -13.15
CA LEU A 27 0.11 1.72 -13.95
C LEU A 27 -0.99 0.63 -14.02
N LEU A 28 -2.24 1.00 -13.72
CA LEU A 28 -3.43 0.15 -13.66
C LEU A 28 -3.36 -0.88 -12.50
N GLU A 29 -2.76 -0.50 -11.40
CA GLU A 29 -2.74 -1.27 -10.15
C GLU A 29 -4.13 -1.50 -9.58
N GLY A 30 -4.27 -2.49 -8.73
CA GLY A 30 -5.56 -2.94 -8.20
C GLY A 30 -6.29 -3.90 -9.16
N GLY A 31 -7.58 -4.13 -8.94
CA GLY A 31 -8.34 -5.14 -9.68
C GLY A 31 -7.76 -6.54 -9.53
N THR A 32 -7.00 -6.79 -8.48
CA THR A 32 -6.33 -8.07 -8.25
C THR A 32 -7.35 -9.16 -7.95
N PRO A 33 -7.12 -10.40 -8.40
CA PRO A 33 -8.11 -11.46 -8.22
C PRO A 33 -8.32 -11.84 -6.76
N LEU A 34 -9.56 -12.16 -6.43
CA LEU A 34 -9.94 -12.82 -5.19
C LEU A 34 -10.20 -14.29 -5.50
N ILE A 35 -9.21 -15.14 -5.22
CA ILE A 35 -9.14 -16.53 -5.66
C ILE A 35 -9.71 -17.45 -4.59
N PRO A 36 -10.76 -18.28 -4.86
CA PRO A 36 -11.22 -19.31 -3.94
C PRO A 36 -10.16 -20.41 -3.79
N VAL A 37 -9.96 -20.90 -2.55
CA VAL A 37 -8.96 -21.93 -2.23
C VAL A 37 -9.66 -23.15 -1.65
N GLU A 38 -10.15 -24.05 -2.51
CA GLU A 38 -11.04 -25.15 -2.15
C GLU A 38 -10.40 -26.14 -1.16
N LYS A 39 -9.14 -26.54 -1.40
CA LYS A 39 -8.44 -27.48 -0.51
C LYS A 39 -8.27 -26.93 0.90
N LEU A 40 -7.95 -25.65 1.03
CA LEU A 40 -7.83 -25.00 2.33
C LEU A 40 -9.19 -24.83 2.98
N SER A 41 -10.20 -24.45 2.20
CA SER A 41 -11.59 -24.32 2.67
C SER A 41 -12.11 -25.63 3.28
N GLN A 42 -11.88 -26.76 2.61
CA GLN A 42 -12.23 -28.09 3.13
C GLN A 42 -11.49 -28.43 4.43
N ARG A 43 -10.19 -28.10 4.49
CA ARG A 43 -9.35 -28.40 5.65
C ARG A 43 -9.76 -27.62 6.92
N VAL A 44 -10.19 -26.37 6.76
CA VAL A 44 -10.54 -25.49 7.89
C VAL A 44 -12.04 -25.40 8.14
N GLY A 45 -12.88 -26.00 7.30
CA GLY A 45 -14.34 -25.97 7.44
C GLY A 45 -14.96 -24.58 7.20
N ALA A 46 -14.31 -23.72 6.39
CA ALA A 46 -14.77 -22.37 6.09
C ALA A 46 -14.44 -22.01 4.63
N ARG A 47 -15.18 -21.08 4.03
CA ARG A 47 -14.83 -20.56 2.71
C ARG A 47 -13.59 -19.68 2.79
N VAL A 48 -12.52 -20.07 2.11
CA VAL A 48 -11.24 -19.35 2.08
C VAL A 48 -10.99 -18.78 0.69
N PHE A 49 -10.60 -17.50 0.67
CA PHE A 49 -10.18 -16.79 -0.53
C PHE A 49 -8.81 -16.16 -0.32
N VAL A 50 -8.06 -16.02 -1.40
CA VAL A 50 -6.77 -15.31 -1.41
C VAL A 50 -6.90 -14.07 -2.28
N LYS A 51 -6.70 -12.89 -1.71
CA LYS A 51 -6.53 -11.63 -2.44
C LYS A 51 -5.09 -11.58 -2.94
N PHE A 52 -4.89 -11.85 -4.22
CA PHE A 52 -3.54 -12.06 -4.78
C PHE A 52 -2.90 -10.74 -5.24
N GLU A 53 -2.35 -10.00 -4.30
CA GLU A 53 -1.68 -8.71 -4.52
C GLU A 53 -0.37 -8.81 -5.33
N GLY A 54 0.15 -10.00 -5.57
CA GLY A 54 1.30 -10.25 -6.43
C GLY A 54 1.07 -9.94 -7.91
N LEU A 55 -0.18 -9.73 -8.34
CA LEU A 55 -0.52 -9.33 -9.71
C LEU A 55 -0.57 -7.80 -9.92
N ASN A 56 -0.25 -7.01 -8.92
CA ASN A 56 -0.01 -5.59 -9.14
C ASN A 56 1.23 -5.37 -10.04
N PRO A 57 1.36 -4.24 -10.75
CA PRO A 57 2.41 -3.98 -11.75
C PRO A 57 3.85 -4.27 -11.31
N THR A 58 4.23 -3.95 -10.06
CA THR A 58 5.58 -4.27 -9.52
C THR A 58 5.60 -5.50 -8.63
N GLY A 59 4.53 -6.31 -8.66
CA GLY A 59 4.42 -7.58 -7.96
C GLY A 59 4.10 -7.46 -6.47
N SER A 60 3.49 -6.38 -6.01
CA SER A 60 3.09 -6.25 -4.61
C SER A 60 1.98 -5.21 -4.37
N PHE A 61 1.34 -5.31 -3.19
CA PHE A 61 0.34 -4.35 -2.72
C PHE A 61 0.87 -2.91 -2.58
N LYS A 62 2.21 -2.71 -2.61
CA LYS A 62 2.82 -1.38 -2.49
C LYS A 62 2.34 -0.43 -3.58
N ASP A 63 2.00 -0.94 -4.74
CA ASP A 63 1.54 -0.17 -5.89
C ASP A 63 0.28 0.62 -5.59
N ARG A 64 -0.65 0.07 -4.83
CA ARG A 64 -1.88 0.75 -4.42
C ARG A 64 -1.60 2.06 -3.66
N GLY A 65 -0.70 1.99 -2.69
CA GLY A 65 -0.31 3.19 -1.95
C GLY A 65 0.64 4.10 -2.72
N MET A 66 1.39 3.56 -3.67
CA MET A 66 2.35 4.35 -4.41
C MET A 66 1.68 5.22 -5.49
N THR A 67 0.66 4.70 -6.19
CA THR A 67 -0.12 5.49 -7.14
C THR A 67 -0.70 6.76 -6.47
N THR A 68 -1.23 6.64 -5.26
CA THR A 68 -1.80 7.76 -4.51
C THR A 68 -0.72 8.72 -4.00
N ALA A 69 0.36 8.20 -3.43
CA ALA A 69 1.46 9.03 -2.93
C ALA A 69 2.12 9.86 -4.06
N ILE A 70 2.39 9.24 -5.21
CA ILE A 70 3.00 9.92 -6.35
C ILE A 70 2.02 10.91 -6.99
N SER A 71 0.72 10.61 -7.05
CA SER A 71 -0.29 11.55 -7.55
C SER A 71 -0.40 12.79 -6.66
N VAL A 72 -0.34 12.63 -5.33
CA VAL A 72 -0.30 13.75 -4.38
C VAL A 72 0.99 14.55 -4.53
N ALA A 73 2.16 13.90 -4.64
CA ALA A 73 3.44 14.54 -4.87
C ALA A 73 3.44 15.35 -6.19
N ALA A 74 2.85 14.80 -7.25
CA ALA A 74 2.71 15.49 -8.54
C ALA A 74 1.85 16.75 -8.42
N ARG A 75 0.73 16.70 -7.69
CA ARG A 75 -0.08 17.89 -7.38
C ARG A 75 0.70 18.96 -6.61
N ALA A 76 1.55 18.54 -5.69
CA ALA A 76 2.42 19.45 -4.93
C ALA A 76 3.58 20.04 -5.77
N GLY A 77 3.75 19.57 -7.02
CA GLY A 77 4.82 20.04 -7.90
C GLY A 77 6.20 19.44 -7.60
N ALA A 78 6.26 18.34 -6.84
CA ALA A 78 7.49 17.65 -6.53
C ALA A 78 8.23 17.21 -7.81
N LYS A 79 9.54 17.38 -7.82
CA LYS A 79 10.42 16.97 -8.92
C LYS A 79 11.10 15.63 -8.67
N ALA A 80 11.11 15.20 -7.43
CA ALA A 80 11.73 13.96 -7.01
C ALA A 80 10.96 13.36 -5.83
N VAL A 81 11.09 12.05 -5.68
CA VAL A 81 10.65 11.31 -4.50
C VAL A 81 11.82 10.53 -3.91
N ILE A 82 11.72 10.23 -2.62
CA ILE A 82 12.75 9.48 -1.91
C ILE A 82 12.12 8.42 -1.02
N CYS A 83 12.77 7.28 -0.90
CA CYS A 83 12.40 6.26 0.08
C CYS A 83 13.60 5.51 0.63
N ALA A 84 13.52 5.07 1.88
CA ALA A 84 14.43 4.10 2.47
C ALA A 84 13.81 2.71 2.32
N SER A 85 14.34 1.87 1.44
CA SER A 85 13.83 0.49 1.23
C SER A 85 14.73 -0.33 0.33
N THR A 86 14.96 -1.59 0.69
CA THR A 86 15.61 -2.59 -0.17
C THR A 86 14.61 -3.53 -0.86
N GLY A 87 13.31 -3.30 -0.72
CA GLY A 87 12.27 -4.25 -1.11
C GLY A 87 11.17 -3.65 -2.00
N ASN A 88 9.95 -4.13 -1.81
CA ASN A 88 8.80 -3.77 -2.66
C ASN A 88 8.48 -2.27 -2.70
N THR A 89 8.83 -1.50 -1.65
CA THR A 89 8.60 -0.05 -1.66
C THR A 89 9.50 0.65 -2.66
N SER A 90 10.79 0.28 -2.75
CA SER A 90 11.71 0.85 -3.71
C SER A 90 11.34 0.52 -5.16
N ALA A 91 10.96 -0.71 -5.44
CA ALA A 91 10.52 -1.12 -6.77
C ALA A 91 9.27 -0.32 -7.23
N SER A 92 8.29 -0.21 -6.35
CA SER A 92 7.06 0.55 -6.62
C SER A 92 7.34 2.05 -6.75
N ALA A 93 8.13 2.65 -5.85
CA ALA A 93 8.48 4.07 -5.92
C ALA A 93 9.16 4.44 -7.24
N ALA A 94 10.13 3.63 -7.67
CA ALA A 94 10.84 3.85 -8.93
C ALA A 94 9.89 3.79 -10.14
N ALA A 95 9.03 2.76 -10.22
CA ALA A 95 8.10 2.59 -11.32
C ALA A 95 7.11 3.77 -11.44
N TYR A 96 6.49 4.18 -10.34
CA TYR A 96 5.50 5.25 -10.36
C TYR A 96 6.13 6.64 -10.48
N ALA A 97 7.33 6.87 -9.91
CA ALA A 97 8.06 8.11 -10.13
C ALA A 97 8.44 8.29 -11.60
N THR A 98 8.97 7.26 -12.24
CA THR A 98 9.27 7.25 -13.68
C THR A 98 8.01 7.52 -14.52
N LYS A 99 6.87 6.91 -14.16
CA LYS A 99 5.58 7.17 -14.81
C LYS A 99 5.15 8.63 -14.69
N ALA A 100 5.50 9.29 -13.60
CA ALA A 100 5.19 10.71 -13.35
C ALA A 100 6.25 11.67 -13.89
N GLY A 101 7.34 11.19 -14.47
CA GLY A 101 8.46 12.02 -14.90
C GLY A 101 9.27 12.62 -13.74
N MET A 102 9.25 11.98 -12.56
CA MET A 102 9.98 12.39 -11.37
C MET A 102 11.25 11.58 -11.20
N ALA A 103 12.30 12.18 -10.63
CA ALA A 103 13.45 11.45 -10.16
C ALA A 103 13.07 10.60 -8.91
N CYS A 104 13.73 9.45 -8.75
CA CYS A 104 13.52 8.58 -7.59
C CYS A 104 14.85 8.26 -6.92
N GLY A 105 15.00 8.66 -5.65
CA GLY A 105 16.12 8.30 -4.79
C GLY A 105 15.72 7.12 -3.89
N VAL A 106 16.56 6.09 -3.84
CA VAL A 106 16.38 4.95 -2.95
C VAL A 106 17.57 4.84 -2.01
N LEU A 107 17.33 5.02 -0.71
CA LEU A 107 18.36 4.88 0.32
C LEU A 107 18.41 3.44 0.81
N VAL A 108 19.62 2.91 0.85
CA VAL A 108 19.89 1.53 1.30
C VAL A 108 21.08 1.51 2.26
N PRO A 109 21.06 0.63 3.29
CA PRO A 109 22.23 0.44 4.15
C PRO A 109 23.42 -0.08 3.33
N GLU A 110 24.62 0.39 3.65
CA GLU A 110 25.85 -0.12 3.03
C GLU A 110 26.00 -1.63 3.29
N GLY A 111 26.43 -2.37 2.27
CA GLY A 111 26.68 -3.81 2.37
C GLY A 111 25.47 -4.73 2.46
N LYS A 112 24.25 -4.20 2.60
CA LYS A 112 22.99 -4.99 2.70
C LYS A 112 22.12 -4.86 1.43
N ILE A 113 22.67 -5.18 0.30
CA ILE A 113 21.97 -5.08 -0.99
C ILE A 113 21.35 -6.42 -1.36
N ALA A 114 20.05 -6.60 -1.10
CA ALA A 114 19.28 -7.71 -1.67
C ALA A 114 18.95 -7.39 -3.13
N MET A 115 19.70 -7.96 -4.08
CA MET A 115 19.62 -7.61 -5.50
C MET A 115 18.24 -7.84 -6.13
N GLY A 116 17.44 -8.80 -5.67
CA GLY A 116 16.20 -9.19 -6.34
C GLY A 116 15.18 -8.07 -6.53
N LYS A 117 14.83 -7.33 -5.49
CA LYS A 117 13.87 -6.20 -5.57
C LYS A 117 14.55 -4.88 -5.93
N LEU A 118 15.80 -4.72 -5.53
CA LEU A 118 16.56 -3.52 -5.85
C LEU A 118 16.87 -3.42 -7.34
N SER A 119 17.08 -4.55 -8.04
CA SER A 119 17.24 -4.57 -9.49
C SER A 119 16.02 -4.01 -10.23
N GLN A 120 14.81 -4.23 -9.72
CA GLN A 120 13.60 -3.61 -10.28
C GLN A 120 13.65 -2.08 -10.16
N ALA A 121 14.04 -1.55 -8.99
CA ALA A 121 14.15 -0.11 -8.80
C ALA A 121 15.19 0.51 -9.76
N VAL A 122 16.35 -0.13 -9.92
CA VAL A 122 17.38 0.31 -10.88
C VAL A 122 16.87 0.23 -12.33
N ALA A 123 16.19 -0.85 -12.69
CA ALA A 123 15.63 -1.02 -14.03
C ALA A 123 14.58 0.06 -14.37
N HIS A 124 13.87 0.58 -13.36
CA HIS A 124 12.96 1.72 -13.48
C HIS A 124 13.65 3.08 -13.35
N GLY A 125 14.99 3.14 -13.33
CA GLY A 125 15.76 4.39 -13.35
C GLY A 125 15.94 5.06 -11.99
N ALA A 126 15.74 4.36 -10.88
CA ALA A 126 16.04 4.93 -9.56
C ALA A 126 17.55 5.10 -9.32
N THR A 127 17.90 6.18 -8.64
CA THR A 127 19.26 6.41 -8.12
C THR A 127 19.40 5.78 -6.75
N LEU A 128 20.36 4.87 -6.60
CA LEU A 128 20.67 4.24 -5.32
C LEU A 128 21.65 5.11 -4.53
N LEU A 129 21.32 5.38 -3.28
CA LEU A 129 22.14 6.12 -2.34
C LEU A 129 22.46 5.18 -1.16
N GLN A 130 23.72 4.81 -1.03
CA GLN A 130 24.20 4.03 0.11
C GLN A 130 24.43 4.92 1.31
N VAL A 131 23.95 4.50 2.47
CA VAL A 131 24.09 5.20 3.75
C VAL A 131 24.87 4.29 4.69
N ASP A 132 25.91 4.83 5.28
CA ASP A 132 26.63 4.16 6.37
C ASP A 132 25.72 4.12 7.60
N GLY A 133 25.25 2.91 7.93
CA GLY A 133 24.30 2.67 9.01
C GLY A 133 23.26 1.60 8.69
N ASN A 134 22.26 1.53 9.54
CA ASN A 134 21.15 0.60 9.42
C ASN A 134 19.94 1.23 8.66
N PHE A 135 18.81 0.50 8.61
CA PHE A 135 17.59 0.98 7.96
C PHE A 135 17.05 2.27 8.58
N ASP A 136 17.15 2.44 9.91
CA ASP A 136 16.64 3.62 10.61
C ASP A 136 17.48 4.86 10.25
N ALA A 137 18.80 4.70 10.10
CA ALA A 137 19.67 5.75 9.60
C ALA A 137 19.30 6.18 8.17
N CYS A 138 18.99 5.22 7.28
CA CYS A 138 18.50 5.53 5.94
C CYS A 138 17.18 6.33 5.99
N LEU A 139 16.25 5.95 6.85
CA LEU A 139 14.96 6.64 6.98
C LEU A 139 15.13 8.05 7.56
N GLU A 140 16.03 8.23 8.51
CA GLU A 140 16.35 9.55 9.07
C GLU A 140 16.96 10.48 8.02
N VAL A 141 17.93 10.00 7.23
CA VAL A 141 18.50 10.76 6.11
C VAL A 141 17.43 11.10 5.08
N ALA A 142 16.55 10.15 4.74
CA ALA A 142 15.48 10.42 3.79
C ALA A 142 14.50 11.50 4.29
N ARG A 143 14.18 11.53 5.60
CA ARG A 143 13.36 12.59 6.21
C ARG A 143 14.06 13.95 6.14
N LYS A 144 15.32 14.04 6.53
CA LYS A 144 16.11 15.28 6.48
C LYS A 144 16.20 15.86 5.06
N LEU A 145 16.35 14.99 4.05
CA LEU A 145 16.34 15.41 2.65
C LEU A 145 14.98 15.94 2.23
N ALA A 146 13.89 15.27 2.61
CA ALA A 146 12.53 15.71 2.29
C ALA A 146 12.15 17.04 3.00
N GLU A 147 12.69 17.31 4.18
CA GLU A 147 12.51 18.58 4.90
C GLU A 147 13.32 19.74 4.29
N SER A 148 14.46 19.44 3.69
CA SER A 148 15.42 20.46 3.20
C SER A 148 15.29 20.78 1.71
N TYR A 149 14.66 19.91 0.93
CA TYR A 149 14.56 20.00 -0.52
C TYR A 149 13.14 19.72 -1.01
N PRO A 150 12.75 20.12 -2.22
CA PRO A 150 11.44 19.83 -2.80
C PRO A 150 11.34 18.36 -3.27
N ILE A 151 11.52 17.45 -2.33
CA ILE A 151 11.54 16.00 -2.51
C ILE A 151 10.50 15.41 -1.56
N GLU A 152 9.64 14.54 -2.06
CA GLU A 152 8.60 13.90 -1.25
C GLU A 152 9.05 12.53 -0.72
N LEU A 153 8.89 12.32 0.60
CA LEU A 153 9.12 11.03 1.24
C LEU A 153 7.94 10.09 0.99
N VAL A 154 8.19 8.96 0.34
CA VAL A 154 7.13 7.98 -0.01
C VAL A 154 7.23 6.67 0.76
N ASN A 155 7.80 6.67 1.96
CA ASN A 155 7.79 5.56 2.90
C ASN A 155 6.37 5.32 3.46
N SER A 156 6.19 4.24 4.22
CA SER A 156 4.90 3.84 4.80
C SER A 156 4.28 4.85 5.78
N VAL A 157 5.07 5.80 6.26
CA VAL A 157 4.62 6.93 7.09
C VAL A 157 3.83 7.99 6.31
N ASN A 158 3.88 7.98 4.98
CA ASN A 158 3.14 8.92 4.14
C ASN A 158 1.64 8.55 4.14
N PRO A 159 0.73 9.46 4.59
CA PRO A 159 -0.69 9.15 4.74
C PRO A 159 -1.38 8.82 3.41
N ALA A 160 -0.92 9.38 2.29
CA ALA A 160 -1.47 9.04 0.98
C ALA A 160 -1.31 7.54 0.64
N ARG A 161 -0.30 6.87 1.23
CA ARG A 161 -0.12 5.43 1.08
C ARG A 161 -1.27 4.61 1.67
N ILE A 162 -1.80 5.04 2.81
CA ILE A 162 -2.94 4.39 3.47
C ILE A 162 -4.19 4.52 2.61
N GLU A 163 -4.44 5.70 2.04
CA GLU A 163 -5.56 5.97 1.15
C GLU A 163 -5.59 5.02 -0.06
N GLY A 164 -4.46 4.79 -0.71
CA GLY A 164 -4.39 3.84 -1.82
C GLY A 164 -4.54 2.39 -1.38
N GLN A 165 -3.90 1.99 -0.29
CA GLN A 165 -3.94 0.62 0.21
C GLN A 165 -5.33 0.20 0.72
N LYS A 166 -6.13 1.13 1.29
CA LYS A 166 -7.48 0.81 1.75
C LYS A 166 -8.40 0.30 0.64
N THR A 167 -8.13 0.64 -0.63
CA THR A 167 -8.94 0.22 -1.78
C THR A 167 -8.99 -1.30 -1.96
N ALA A 168 -8.02 -2.04 -1.44
CA ALA A 168 -8.03 -3.48 -1.50
C ALA A 168 -9.18 -4.11 -0.69
N SER A 169 -9.60 -3.49 0.42
CA SER A 169 -10.80 -3.92 1.16
C SER A 169 -12.09 -3.62 0.39
N PHE A 170 -12.13 -2.53 -0.36
CA PHE A 170 -13.25 -2.20 -1.23
C PHE A 170 -13.47 -3.30 -2.27
N GLU A 171 -12.40 -3.68 -2.98
CA GLU A 171 -12.45 -4.76 -3.97
C GLU A 171 -12.89 -6.10 -3.37
N ILE A 172 -12.52 -6.39 -2.13
CA ILE A 172 -12.95 -7.62 -1.44
C ILE A 172 -14.46 -7.58 -1.17
N VAL A 173 -14.98 -6.48 -0.67
CA VAL A 173 -16.42 -6.32 -0.41
C VAL A 173 -17.21 -6.34 -1.71
N ASP A 174 -16.74 -5.63 -2.75
CA ASP A 174 -17.37 -5.59 -4.06
C ASP A 174 -17.46 -7.00 -4.69
N ALA A 175 -16.44 -7.84 -4.48
CA ALA A 175 -16.41 -9.21 -4.98
C ALA A 175 -17.24 -10.20 -4.16
N LEU A 176 -17.38 -10.02 -2.85
CA LEU A 176 -18.10 -10.93 -1.95
C LEU A 176 -19.54 -10.51 -1.68
N GLY A 177 -19.89 -9.25 -1.94
CA GLY A 177 -21.16 -8.63 -1.59
C GLY A 177 -21.27 -8.15 -0.14
N ASP A 178 -20.28 -8.43 0.71
CA ASP A 178 -20.13 -7.93 2.09
C ASP A 178 -18.70 -8.18 2.57
N ALA A 179 -18.34 -7.64 3.74
CA ALA A 179 -17.05 -7.94 4.35
C ALA A 179 -16.97 -9.42 4.78
N PRO A 180 -15.79 -10.06 4.68
CA PRO A 180 -15.57 -11.40 5.19
C PRO A 180 -15.73 -11.44 6.72
N ASP A 181 -15.93 -12.61 7.31
CA ASP A 181 -15.95 -12.77 8.78
C ASP A 181 -14.56 -12.49 9.38
N ILE A 182 -13.52 -12.96 8.71
CA ILE A 182 -12.11 -12.84 9.13
C ILE A 182 -11.26 -12.42 7.94
N HIS A 183 -10.38 -11.44 8.16
CA HIS A 183 -9.34 -11.04 7.22
C HIS A 183 -7.96 -11.30 7.83
N CYS A 184 -7.22 -12.22 7.22
CA CYS A 184 -5.87 -12.60 7.64
C CYS A 184 -4.82 -11.92 6.76
N LEU A 185 -3.78 -11.33 7.36
CA LEU A 185 -2.67 -10.74 6.60
C LEU A 185 -1.37 -10.69 7.40
N PRO A 186 -0.19 -10.70 6.74
CA PRO A 186 1.08 -10.48 7.43
C PRO A 186 1.20 -9.03 7.88
N VAL A 187 1.83 -8.83 9.03
CA VAL A 187 2.01 -7.51 9.65
C VAL A 187 3.50 -7.27 9.93
N GLY A 188 4.07 -6.26 9.25
CA GLY A 188 5.35 -5.66 9.63
C GLY A 188 5.11 -4.39 10.46
N ASN A 189 5.14 -3.22 9.81
CA ASN A 189 4.89 -1.91 10.45
C ASN A 189 3.40 -1.54 10.58
N ALA A 190 2.49 -2.49 10.48
CA ALA A 190 1.04 -2.36 10.61
C ALA A 190 0.33 -1.41 9.60
N GLY A 191 1.03 -0.73 8.71
CA GLY A 191 0.39 0.20 7.76
C GLY A 191 -0.67 -0.46 6.87
N ASN A 192 -0.42 -1.68 6.40
CA ASN A 192 -1.35 -2.38 5.52
C ASN A 192 -2.62 -2.84 6.24
N ILE A 193 -2.50 -3.42 7.44
CA ILE A 193 -3.68 -3.83 8.24
C ILE A 193 -4.52 -2.62 8.63
N THR A 194 -3.89 -1.50 8.97
CA THR A 194 -4.57 -0.22 9.25
C THR A 194 -5.36 0.27 8.02
N ALA A 195 -4.75 0.20 6.83
CA ALA A 195 -5.42 0.60 5.60
C ALA A 195 -6.64 -0.29 5.30
N TYR A 196 -6.52 -1.61 5.39
CA TYR A 196 -7.65 -2.52 5.21
C TYR A 196 -8.78 -2.23 6.20
N TRP A 197 -8.43 -2.07 7.49
CA TRP A 197 -9.39 -1.74 8.53
C TRP A 197 -10.14 -0.44 8.24
N LEU A 198 -9.41 0.61 7.85
CA LEU A 198 -10.00 1.90 7.46
C LEU A 198 -11.00 1.73 6.32
N GLY A 199 -10.62 1.01 5.26
CA GLY A 199 -11.48 0.78 4.12
C GLY A 199 -12.75 0.00 4.46
N TYR A 200 -12.67 -1.05 5.26
CA TYR A 200 -13.88 -1.76 5.73
C TYR A 200 -14.80 -0.84 6.53
N ARG A 201 -14.24 -0.02 7.42
CA ARG A 201 -15.04 0.95 8.18
C ARG A 201 -15.74 1.97 7.28
N GLU A 202 -15.05 2.47 6.27
CA GLU A 202 -15.63 3.40 5.31
C GLU A 202 -16.74 2.75 4.47
N TYR A 203 -16.61 1.47 4.14
CA TYR A 203 -17.63 0.74 3.38
C TYR A 203 -18.88 0.46 4.22
N VAL A 204 -18.75 0.29 5.53
CA VAL A 204 -19.90 0.21 6.44
C VAL A 204 -20.57 1.58 6.62
N ALA A 205 -19.77 2.65 6.76
CA ALA A 205 -20.29 4.00 6.99
C ALA A 205 -20.96 4.63 5.74
N GLY A 206 -20.67 4.12 4.55
CA GLY A 206 -21.14 4.70 3.30
C GLY A 206 -20.19 5.74 2.71
N THR A 207 -20.58 6.41 1.62
CA THR A 207 -19.76 7.42 0.95
C THR A 207 -19.78 8.73 1.75
N PRO A 208 -18.62 9.34 2.07
CA PRO A 208 -18.57 10.65 2.69
C PRO A 208 -19.29 11.69 1.81
N GLY A 209 -20.27 12.40 2.36
CA GLY A 209 -21.02 13.43 1.62
C GLY A 209 -22.33 12.94 0.99
N ALA A 210 -22.65 11.66 0.98
CA ALA A 210 -23.96 11.13 0.63
C ALA A 210 -25.00 11.26 1.79
N ALA A 211 -24.73 12.11 2.76
CA ALA A 211 -25.63 12.43 3.88
C ALA A 211 -26.85 13.19 3.37
N GLY A 212 -27.87 12.46 2.90
CA GLY A 212 -29.13 13.01 2.44
C GLY A 212 -30.28 11.99 2.37
N ALA A 213 -29.97 10.70 2.38
CA ALA A 213 -30.99 9.64 2.48
C ALA A 213 -30.76 8.86 3.79
N ALA A 214 -31.54 9.18 4.81
CA ALA A 214 -31.61 8.35 5.99
C ALA A 214 -31.97 6.91 5.57
N GLY A 215 -31.01 5.96 5.73
CA GLY A 215 -31.28 4.54 5.55
C GLY A 215 -30.44 3.77 4.55
N THR A 216 -29.55 4.36 3.80
CA THR A 216 -28.61 3.60 2.96
C THR A 216 -27.27 3.43 3.69
N GLY A 217 -27.09 2.33 4.39
CA GLY A 217 -25.79 1.84 4.84
C GLY A 217 -24.83 1.75 3.64
N GLY A 218 -23.53 1.68 3.91
CA GLY A 218 -22.54 1.49 2.85
C GLY A 218 -22.66 0.12 2.18
N PRO A 219 -21.77 -0.18 1.23
CA PRO A 219 -21.74 -1.47 0.52
C PRO A 219 -21.51 -2.68 1.44
N ALA A 220 -20.98 -2.47 2.65
CA ALA A 220 -20.79 -3.52 3.65
C ALA A 220 -21.73 -3.33 4.84
N THR A 221 -22.24 -4.44 5.41
CA THR A 221 -23.09 -4.42 6.60
C THR A 221 -22.31 -4.53 7.91
N ARG A 222 -21.05 -4.98 7.83
CA ARG A 222 -20.17 -5.27 8.97
C ARG A 222 -18.70 -5.08 8.62
N THR A 223 -17.85 -5.02 9.67
CA THR A 223 -16.39 -5.10 9.54
C THR A 223 -15.91 -6.51 9.89
N PRO A 224 -14.80 -7.00 9.28
CA PRO A 224 -14.24 -8.30 9.61
C PRO A 224 -13.48 -8.28 10.95
N GLN A 225 -13.23 -9.46 11.53
CA GLN A 225 -12.15 -9.60 12.48
C GLN A 225 -10.81 -9.54 11.73
N MET A 226 -9.92 -8.65 12.16
CA MET A 226 -8.59 -8.50 11.55
C MET A 226 -7.56 -9.37 12.27
N TRP A 227 -7.03 -10.36 11.59
CA TRP A 227 -6.00 -11.26 12.13
C TRP A 227 -4.65 -10.94 11.50
N GLY A 228 -3.79 -10.28 12.27
CA GLY A 228 -2.42 -9.92 11.87
C GLY A 228 -1.42 -10.98 12.29
N PHE A 229 -0.52 -11.37 11.39
CA PHE A 229 0.52 -12.36 11.65
C PHE A 229 1.90 -11.69 11.55
N GLN A 230 2.69 -11.75 12.60
CA GLN A 230 4.06 -11.24 12.62
C GLN A 230 5.07 -12.39 12.58
N ALA A 231 6.23 -12.17 11.98
CA ALA A 231 7.35 -13.09 12.09
C ALA A 231 7.80 -13.18 13.56
N ALA A 232 8.14 -14.36 14.05
CA ALA A 232 8.48 -14.58 15.46
C ALA A 232 9.64 -13.69 15.95
N GLY A 233 10.66 -13.46 15.09
CA GLY A 233 11.77 -12.56 15.36
C GLY A 233 11.47 -11.07 15.19
N ALA A 234 10.24 -10.69 14.79
CA ALA A 234 9.83 -9.31 14.53
C ALA A 234 8.36 -9.07 14.89
N ALA A 235 7.99 -9.39 16.12
CA ALA A 235 6.61 -9.39 16.60
C ALA A 235 6.32 -8.37 17.72
N PRO A 236 6.65 -7.06 17.55
CA PRO A 236 6.51 -6.06 18.62
C PRO A 236 5.08 -5.90 19.12
N ILE A 237 4.07 -6.09 18.25
CA ILE A 237 2.65 -5.98 18.66
C ILE A 237 2.27 -7.15 19.57
N VAL A 238 2.72 -8.36 19.26
CA VAL A 238 2.46 -9.56 20.07
C VAL A 238 3.20 -9.49 21.41
N LEU A 239 4.45 -8.99 21.38
CA LEU A 239 5.31 -8.88 22.57
C LEU A 239 4.93 -7.68 23.45
N GLY A 240 4.27 -6.66 22.92
CA GLY A 240 3.92 -5.42 23.61
C GLY A 240 5.09 -4.45 23.82
N HIS A 241 6.23 -4.67 23.15
CA HIS A 241 7.41 -3.79 23.19
C HIS A 241 8.17 -3.82 21.86
N PRO A 242 8.98 -2.79 21.55
CA PRO A 242 9.84 -2.78 20.36
C PRO A 242 10.82 -3.97 20.34
N VAL A 243 11.23 -4.35 19.13
CA VAL A 243 12.28 -5.33 18.87
C VAL A 243 13.45 -4.59 18.23
N ASP A 244 14.59 -4.55 18.90
CA ASP A 244 15.74 -3.72 18.48
C ASP A 244 16.43 -4.24 17.21
N GLU A 245 16.50 -5.56 17.05
CA GLU A 245 17.08 -6.20 15.86
C GLU A 245 16.08 -7.21 15.27
N PRO A 246 15.07 -6.74 14.51
CA PRO A 246 14.03 -7.61 14.00
C PRO A 246 14.54 -8.55 12.90
N GLU A 247 14.29 -9.85 13.08
CA GLU A 247 14.53 -10.89 12.09
C GLU A 247 13.22 -11.30 11.39
N THR A 248 13.16 -11.17 10.04
CA THR A 248 11.97 -11.48 9.22
C THR A 248 12.27 -12.48 8.12
#